data_eb12f95344226bc7a8bb204fa8729ab2
#
_entry.id   eb12f95344226bc7a8bb204fa8729ab2
#
_cell.length_a   1.000
_cell.length_b   1.000
_cell.length_c   1.000
_cell.angle_alpha   90.00
_cell.angle_beta   90.00
_cell.angle_gamma   90.00
#
_symmetry.space_group_name_H-M   'P 1'
#
loop_
_entity.id
_entity.type
_entity.pdbx_description
1 polymer ?
#
loop_
_entity_poly.entity_id
_entity_poly.type
_entity_poly.pdbx_seq_one_letter_code
_entity_poly.pdbx_strand_id
1 'polypeptide(L)'
;HVQIGSTSYFVPEKHIAWIPGCTEHELSSKNRQVSLVIFYLSLDADDKDTALKEFSIYHTNSFIAENLKFIASKGTEIEQADSPDLYAFALSFFKLLPSISQDMGFLLKMLAIPNDARLHPILAYLQEHLHENLKMPQLAAHFGFSVRNLSRLFNESGIRFSYYVNNLRIMRAIELFADGGRTMQQVAYEVGFATPNHFNRVFRQITGVSPNAFVKND
;
A
#
# COMPACT_ATOMS: atom_id res chain seq x y z
N HIS A 1 6.77 3.82 -5.97
CA HIS A 1 6.30 2.70 -6.80
C HIS A 1 7.36 1.60 -6.81
N VAL A 2 6.91 0.37 -6.81
CA VAL A 2 7.75 -0.83 -7.02
C VAL A 2 7.24 -1.49 -8.29
N GLN A 3 8.12 -1.68 -9.27
CA GLN A 3 7.81 -2.43 -10.49
C GLN A 3 8.39 -3.84 -10.36
N ILE A 4 7.56 -4.85 -10.64
CA ILE A 4 7.95 -6.25 -10.68
C ILE A 4 7.45 -6.83 -11.99
N GLY A 5 8.40 -7.18 -12.87
CA GLY A 5 8.08 -7.56 -14.24
C GLY A 5 7.30 -6.47 -14.96
N SER A 6 6.11 -6.81 -15.45
CA SER A 6 5.23 -5.87 -16.16
C SER A 6 4.26 -5.10 -15.25
N THR A 7 4.26 -5.36 -13.94
CA THR A 7 3.29 -4.79 -13.00
C THR A 7 3.97 -3.77 -12.10
N SER A 8 3.42 -2.57 -12.04
CA SER A 8 3.85 -1.52 -11.11
C SER A 8 2.87 -1.42 -9.94
N TYR A 9 3.40 -1.36 -8.74
CA TYR A 9 2.64 -1.28 -7.49
C TYR A 9 2.90 0.06 -6.81
N PHE A 10 1.85 0.72 -6.37
CA PHE A 10 2.01 1.89 -5.50
C PHE A 10 2.22 1.41 -4.07
N VAL A 11 3.30 1.84 -3.43
CA VAL A 11 3.55 1.59 -2.01
C VAL A 11 3.30 2.89 -1.27
N PRO A 12 2.23 2.98 -0.47
CA PRO A 12 1.90 4.19 0.29
C PRO A 12 2.96 4.48 1.36
N GLU A 13 2.91 5.70 1.91
CA GLU A 13 3.64 6.04 3.12
C GLU A 13 3.24 5.09 4.27
N LYS A 14 4.15 4.81 5.19
CA LYS A 14 3.96 3.86 6.30
C LYS A 14 3.64 2.43 5.85
N HIS A 15 4.14 2.02 4.69
CA HIS A 15 4.05 0.64 4.23
C HIS A 15 5.44 0.09 3.90
N ILE A 16 5.57 -1.21 4.04
CA ILE A 16 6.76 -1.99 3.71
C ILE A 16 6.45 -2.82 2.47
N ALA A 17 7.26 -2.69 1.43
CA ALA A 17 7.25 -3.63 0.33
C ALA A 17 8.24 -4.76 0.64
N TRP A 18 7.74 -5.97 0.78
CA TRP A 18 8.54 -7.18 0.87
C TRP A 18 8.78 -7.74 -0.51
N ILE A 19 10.03 -7.81 -0.93
CA ILE A 19 10.42 -8.32 -2.25
C ILE A 19 11.23 -9.59 -2.04
N PRO A 20 10.77 -10.75 -2.52
CA PRO A 20 11.50 -12.00 -2.39
C PRO A 20 12.86 -11.93 -3.08
N GLY A 21 13.83 -12.69 -2.59
CA GLY A 21 15.14 -12.82 -3.20
C GLY A 21 15.06 -13.24 -4.68
N CYS A 22 16.00 -12.80 -5.48
CA CYS A 22 16.05 -13.07 -6.93
C CYS A 22 14.87 -12.51 -7.75
N THR A 23 14.06 -11.62 -7.18
CA THR A 23 12.99 -10.94 -7.90
C THR A 23 13.52 -9.67 -8.54
N GLU A 24 13.52 -9.61 -9.87
CA GLU A 24 13.88 -8.40 -10.60
C GLU A 24 12.85 -7.31 -10.35
N HIS A 25 13.31 -6.16 -9.88
CA HIS A 25 12.43 -5.04 -9.52
C HIS A 25 13.08 -3.69 -9.76
N GLU A 26 12.24 -2.69 -9.97
CA GLU A 26 12.63 -1.29 -10.10
C GLU A 26 11.88 -0.43 -9.08
N LEU A 27 12.60 0.48 -8.42
CA LEU A 27 12.02 1.46 -7.51
C LEU A 27 11.99 2.83 -8.17
N SER A 28 10.84 3.48 -8.17
CA SER A 28 10.67 4.81 -8.73
C SER A 28 9.83 5.72 -7.85
N SER A 29 10.21 7.00 -7.77
CA SER A 29 9.37 8.05 -7.18
C SER A 29 9.03 9.06 -8.25
N LYS A 30 7.74 9.19 -8.57
CA LYS A 30 7.26 10.20 -9.51
C LYS A 30 6.96 11.49 -8.74
N ASN A 31 7.77 12.54 -8.94
CA ASN A 31 7.54 13.92 -8.50
C ASN A 31 7.65 14.25 -7.00
N ARG A 32 8.14 13.37 -6.13
CA ARG A 32 8.39 13.69 -4.71
C ARG A 32 9.76 13.21 -4.27
N GLN A 33 10.39 13.98 -3.39
CA GLN A 33 11.58 13.51 -2.68
C GLN A 33 11.10 12.49 -1.64
N VAL A 34 11.52 11.24 -1.82
CA VAL A 34 11.16 10.11 -0.95
C VAL A 34 12.43 9.60 -0.29
N SER A 35 12.40 9.45 1.02
CA SER A 35 13.44 8.73 1.77
C SER A 35 13.00 7.28 1.95
N LEU A 36 13.86 6.35 1.58
CA LEU A 36 13.63 4.91 1.71
C LEU A 36 14.67 4.33 2.66
N VAL A 37 14.26 3.39 3.49
CA VAL A 37 15.17 2.49 4.22
C VAL A 37 15.00 1.10 3.62
N ILE A 38 16.08 0.52 3.13
CA ILE A 38 16.08 -0.80 2.50
C ILE A 38 16.85 -1.74 3.41
N PHE A 39 16.23 -2.88 3.75
CA PHE A 39 16.85 -3.96 4.48
C PHE A 39 17.06 -5.14 3.55
N TYR A 40 18.27 -5.67 3.51
CA TYR A 40 18.62 -6.91 2.81
C TYR A 40 18.76 -8.02 3.82
N LEU A 41 18.04 -9.11 3.61
CA LEU A 41 18.01 -10.25 4.51
C LEU A 41 18.51 -11.51 3.79
N SER A 42 19.47 -12.19 4.40
CA SER A 42 19.84 -13.54 3.98
C SER A 42 18.95 -14.54 4.71
N LEU A 43 18.08 -15.20 3.98
CA LEU A 43 17.21 -16.27 4.50
C LEU A 43 17.77 -17.63 4.08
N ASP A 44 17.66 -18.62 4.95
CA ASP A 44 18.03 -19.99 4.62
C ASP A 44 17.13 -20.54 3.48
N ALA A 45 17.74 -21.27 2.55
CA ALA A 45 17.03 -21.86 1.42
C ALA A 45 15.92 -22.85 1.85
N ASP A 46 16.06 -23.44 3.03
CA ASP A 46 15.10 -24.39 3.66
C ASP A 46 13.99 -23.70 4.44
N ASP A 47 13.93 -22.35 4.45
CA ASP A 47 12.87 -21.62 5.15
C ASP A 47 11.53 -21.92 4.48
N LYS A 48 10.67 -22.62 5.24
CA LYS A 48 9.37 -23.11 4.77
C LYS A 48 8.28 -22.04 4.78
N ASP A 49 8.59 -20.83 5.23
CA ASP A 49 7.59 -19.77 5.31
C ASP A 49 7.25 -19.27 3.90
N THR A 50 6.11 -19.73 3.39
CA THR A 50 5.60 -19.37 2.06
C THR A 50 5.28 -17.89 1.95
N ALA A 51 4.92 -17.23 3.05
CA ALA A 51 4.57 -15.79 3.07
C ALA A 51 5.77 -14.90 2.70
N LEU A 52 7.00 -15.36 2.99
CA LEU A 52 8.22 -14.64 2.64
C LEU A 52 8.69 -14.88 1.20
N LYS A 53 8.07 -15.83 0.49
CA LYS A 53 8.42 -16.18 -0.91
C LYS A 53 7.62 -15.42 -1.96
N GLU A 54 6.64 -14.63 -1.53
CA GLU A 54 5.80 -13.83 -2.40
C GLU A 54 5.99 -12.35 -2.13
N PHE A 55 5.85 -11.54 -3.19
CA PHE A 55 5.81 -10.09 -3.05
C PHE A 55 4.59 -9.68 -2.21
N SER A 56 4.83 -8.87 -1.19
CA SER A 56 3.78 -8.43 -0.26
C SER A 56 3.98 -6.97 0.13
N ILE A 57 2.89 -6.30 0.51
CA ILE A 57 2.93 -4.97 1.12
C ILE A 57 2.30 -5.05 2.50
N TYR A 58 3.05 -4.65 3.52
CA TYR A 58 2.65 -4.67 4.90
C TYR A 58 2.41 -3.26 5.41
N HIS A 59 1.34 -3.05 6.15
CA HIS A 59 1.11 -1.79 6.87
C HIS A 59 2.06 -1.68 8.07
N THR A 60 2.64 -0.50 8.26
CA THR A 60 3.58 -0.23 9.36
C THR A 60 2.84 0.46 10.50
N ASN A 61 2.44 -0.31 11.51
CA ASN A 61 1.95 0.25 12.78
C ASN A 61 3.10 0.77 13.64
N SER A 62 2.80 1.37 14.79
CA SER A 62 3.80 1.98 15.69
C SER A 62 4.84 0.97 16.15
N PHE A 63 4.43 -0.26 16.47
CA PHE A 63 5.32 -1.33 16.90
C PHE A 63 6.33 -1.69 15.81
N ILE A 64 5.87 -1.87 14.59
CA ILE A 64 6.73 -2.18 13.43
C ILE A 64 7.67 -1.00 13.15
N ALA A 65 7.15 0.24 13.14
CA ALA A 65 7.95 1.43 12.86
C ALA A 65 9.11 1.61 13.86
N GLU A 66 8.85 1.45 15.15
CA GLU A 66 9.87 1.61 16.19
C GLU A 66 10.93 0.49 16.12
N ASN A 67 10.53 -0.75 15.84
CA ASN A 67 11.49 -1.84 15.65
C ASN A 67 12.36 -1.64 14.41
N LEU A 68 11.80 -1.17 13.31
CA LEU A 68 12.59 -0.85 12.10
C LEU A 68 13.60 0.28 12.37
N LYS A 69 13.19 1.34 13.07
CA LYS A 69 14.10 2.42 13.50
C LYS A 69 15.22 1.88 14.40
N PHE A 70 14.87 1.03 15.37
CA PHE A 70 15.84 0.40 16.25
C PHE A 70 16.86 -0.42 15.47
N ILE A 71 16.41 -1.31 14.56
CA ILE A 71 17.30 -2.12 13.73
C ILE A 71 18.19 -1.21 12.87
N ALA A 72 17.61 -0.22 12.18
CA ALA A 72 18.34 0.72 11.34
C ALA A 72 19.38 1.55 12.13
N SER A 73 19.14 1.81 13.41
CA SER A 73 20.09 2.54 14.29
C SER A 73 21.35 1.76 14.65
N LYS A 74 21.38 0.45 14.40
CA LYS A 74 22.50 -0.44 14.80
C LYS A 74 23.64 -0.47 13.79
N GLY A 75 23.50 0.20 12.67
CA GLY A 75 24.53 0.29 11.64
C GLY A 75 24.01 -0.15 10.28
N THR A 76 24.93 -0.26 9.35
CA THR A 76 24.65 -0.67 7.97
C THR A 76 24.64 -2.18 7.79
N GLU A 77 25.21 -2.92 8.74
CA GLU A 77 25.33 -4.37 8.69
C GLU A 77 25.20 -4.96 10.10
N ILE A 78 24.52 -6.07 10.22
CA ILE A 78 24.34 -6.84 11.46
C ILE A 78 24.75 -8.28 11.14
N GLU A 79 25.92 -8.67 11.64
CA GLU A 79 26.44 -10.02 11.45
C GLU A 79 26.14 -10.90 12.66
N GLN A 80 25.84 -12.17 12.39
CA GLN A 80 25.60 -13.16 13.45
C GLN A 80 26.82 -13.38 14.33
N ALA A 81 28.04 -13.31 13.74
CA ALA A 81 29.28 -13.50 14.45
C ALA A 81 29.56 -12.40 15.49
N ASP A 82 29.21 -11.15 15.16
CA ASP A 82 29.53 -9.99 15.99
C ASP A 82 28.43 -9.68 17.01
N SER A 83 27.18 -9.94 16.65
CA SER A 83 26.01 -9.61 17.49
C SER A 83 24.91 -10.66 17.36
N PRO A 84 25.11 -11.88 17.90
CA PRO A 84 24.21 -13.01 17.66
C PRO A 84 22.77 -12.74 18.12
N ASP A 85 22.57 -12.08 19.25
CA ASP A 85 21.24 -11.79 19.78
C ASP A 85 20.51 -10.72 18.95
N LEU A 86 21.22 -9.69 18.49
CA LEU A 86 20.66 -8.66 17.64
C LEU A 86 20.31 -9.21 16.26
N TYR A 87 21.18 -10.07 15.71
CA TYR A 87 20.92 -10.78 14.46
C TYR A 87 19.67 -11.66 14.56
N ALA A 88 19.59 -12.47 15.61
CA ALA A 88 18.44 -13.34 15.87
C ALA A 88 17.13 -12.54 16.05
N PHE A 89 17.20 -11.41 16.77
CA PHE A 89 16.08 -10.50 16.92
C PHE A 89 15.62 -9.92 15.57
N ALA A 90 16.54 -9.35 14.80
CA ALA A 90 16.21 -8.74 13.51
C ALA A 90 15.61 -9.77 12.55
N LEU A 91 16.22 -10.95 12.43
CA LEU A 91 15.72 -12.02 11.58
C LEU A 91 14.33 -12.49 12.00
N SER A 92 14.10 -12.69 13.31
CA SER A 92 12.80 -13.10 13.85
C SER A 92 11.74 -12.03 13.62
N PHE A 93 12.08 -10.76 13.82
CA PHE A 93 11.19 -9.64 13.57
C PHE A 93 10.70 -9.62 12.12
N PHE A 94 11.61 -9.75 11.15
CA PHE A 94 11.22 -9.77 9.74
C PHE A 94 10.40 -11.01 9.35
N LYS A 95 10.70 -12.17 9.92
CA LYS A 95 9.91 -13.40 9.73
C LYS A 95 8.49 -13.27 10.31
N LEU A 96 8.31 -12.48 11.35
CA LEU A 96 7.02 -12.25 11.98
C LEU A 96 6.18 -11.17 11.29
N LEU A 97 6.74 -10.38 10.35
CA LEU A 97 6.00 -9.32 9.66
C LEU A 97 4.63 -9.75 9.14
N PRO A 98 4.45 -10.92 8.48
CA PRO A 98 3.15 -11.39 8.03
C PRO A 98 2.13 -11.56 9.16
N SER A 99 2.59 -11.86 10.38
CA SER A 99 1.74 -12.12 11.54
C SER A 99 1.43 -10.87 12.37
N ILE A 100 2.36 -9.89 12.41
CA ILE A 100 2.25 -8.68 13.23
C ILE A 100 1.77 -7.46 12.43
N SER A 101 1.80 -7.53 11.11
CA SER A 101 1.19 -6.55 10.22
C SER A 101 -0.21 -7.03 9.86
N GLN A 102 -1.13 -6.10 9.70
CA GLN A 102 -2.39 -6.43 9.05
C GLN A 102 -2.09 -6.81 7.59
N ASP A 103 -2.53 -8.01 7.19
CA ASP A 103 -2.38 -8.47 5.81
C ASP A 103 -3.17 -7.56 4.87
N MET A 104 -2.44 -6.76 4.12
CA MET A 104 -2.95 -5.90 3.08
C MET A 104 -2.86 -6.57 1.69
N GLY A 105 -2.69 -7.88 1.65
CA GLY A 105 -2.53 -8.65 0.39
C GLY A 105 -3.69 -8.45 -0.59
N PHE A 106 -4.88 -8.11 -0.09
CA PHE A 106 -5.99 -7.70 -0.93
C PHE A 106 -5.74 -6.36 -1.63
N LEU A 107 -4.94 -5.44 -1.04
CA LEU A 107 -4.59 -4.16 -1.66
C LEU A 107 -3.57 -4.33 -2.79
N LEU A 108 -2.73 -5.35 -2.76
CA LEU A 108 -1.74 -5.60 -3.80
C LEU A 108 -2.36 -5.71 -5.19
N LYS A 109 -3.44 -6.50 -5.31
CA LYS A 109 -4.18 -6.66 -6.56
C LYS A 109 -4.86 -5.36 -7.01
N MET A 110 -5.08 -4.44 -6.10
CA MET A 110 -5.79 -3.17 -6.30
C MET A 110 -4.85 -2.01 -6.60
N LEU A 111 -3.60 -2.12 -6.21
CA LEU A 111 -2.56 -1.11 -6.39
C LEU A 111 -1.75 -1.33 -7.67
N ALA A 112 -2.03 -2.39 -8.41
CA ALA A 112 -1.44 -2.62 -9.71
C ALA A 112 -1.76 -1.44 -10.64
N ILE A 113 -0.72 -0.74 -11.08
CA ILE A 113 -0.80 0.33 -12.06
C ILE A 113 -0.65 -0.31 -13.43
N PRO A 114 -1.60 -0.11 -14.35
CA PRO A 114 -1.47 -0.65 -15.68
C PRO A 114 -0.28 -0.04 -16.40
N ASN A 115 0.31 -0.80 -17.30
CA ASN A 115 1.43 -0.35 -18.13
C ASN A 115 1.04 0.69 -19.20
N ASP A 116 -0.23 1.08 -19.29
CA ASP A 116 -0.65 2.10 -20.24
C ASP A 116 -0.25 3.49 -19.77
N ALA A 117 0.76 4.07 -20.43
CA ALA A 117 1.31 5.37 -20.08
C ALA A 117 0.26 6.50 -20.08
N ARG A 118 -0.85 6.35 -20.85
CA ARG A 118 -1.94 7.32 -20.89
C ARG A 118 -2.73 7.38 -19.58
N LEU A 119 -2.74 6.28 -18.81
CA LEU A 119 -3.41 6.22 -17.51
C LEU A 119 -2.55 6.82 -16.38
N HIS A 120 -1.23 6.84 -16.49
CA HIS A 120 -0.36 7.31 -15.42
C HIS A 120 -0.72 8.71 -14.89
N PRO A 121 -0.88 9.76 -15.74
CA PRO A 121 -1.26 11.08 -15.24
C PRO A 121 -2.66 11.10 -14.64
N ILE A 122 -3.58 10.28 -15.16
CA ILE A 122 -4.95 10.18 -14.65
C ILE A 122 -4.96 9.54 -13.26
N LEU A 123 -4.21 8.45 -13.06
CA LEU A 123 -4.11 7.77 -11.78
C LEU A 123 -3.41 8.65 -10.73
N ALA A 124 -2.39 9.41 -11.11
CA ALA A 124 -1.74 10.40 -10.25
C ALA A 124 -2.74 11.48 -9.80
N TYR A 125 -3.50 12.04 -10.74
CA TYR A 125 -4.56 13.01 -10.43
C TYR A 125 -5.59 12.45 -9.46
N LEU A 126 -6.04 11.20 -9.67
CA LEU A 126 -6.99 10.56 -8.77
C LEU A 126 -6.44 10.44 -7.33
N GLN A 127 -5.15 10.13 -7.16
CA GLN A 127 -4.51 10.04 -5.85
C GLN A 127 -4.46 11.39 -5.11
N GLU A 128 -4.26 12.47 -5.83
CA GLU A 128 -4.18 13.83 -5.25
C GLU A 128 -5.55 14.42 -4.92
N HIS A 129 -6.62 13.98 -5.61
CA HIS A 129 -7.96 14.57 -5.53
C HIS A 129 -9.00 13.63 -4.93
N LEU A 130 -8.59 12.67 -4.08
CA LEU A 130 -9.47 11.65 -3.49
C LEU A 130 -10.68 12.20 -2.74
N HIS A 131 -10.52 13.37 -2.11
CA HIS A 131 -11.55 14.05 -1.34
C HIS A 131 -12.66 14.66 -2.22
N GLU A 132 -12.41 14.80 -3.52
CA GLU A 132 -13.36 15.40 -4.45
C GLU A 132 -14.40 14.39 -4.96
N ASN A 133 -15.47 14.92 -5.56
CA ASN A 133 -16.49 14.11 -6.23
C ASN A 133 -16.00 13.66 -7.62
N LEU A 134 -15.13 12.66 -7.62
CA LEU A 134 -14.53 12.13 -8.84
C LEU A 134 -15.55 11.39 -9.70
N LYS A 135 -15.87 11.94 -10.87
CA LYS A 135 -16.78 11.33 -11.84
C LYS A 135 -16.10 11.16 -13.19
N MET A 136 -16.36 10.04 -13.84
CA MET A 136 -15.79 9.71 -15.16
C MET A 136 -15.98 10.82 -16.21
N PRO A 137 -17.15 11.50 -16.34
CA PRO A 137 -17.30 12.58 -17.33
C PRO A 137 -16.37 13.78 -17.06
N GLN A 138 -16.20 14.16 -15.80
CA GLN A 138 -15.33 15.27 -15.41
C GLN A 138 -13.86 14.93 -15.66
N LEU A 139 -13.46 13.72 -15.31
CA LEU A 139 -12.12 13.20 -15.53
C LEU A 139 -11.80 13.11 -17.03
N ALA A 140 -12.74 12.61 -17.84
CA ALA A 140 -12.59 12.54 -19.29
C ALA A 140 -12.38 13.93 -19.90
N ALA A 141 -13.20 14.91 -19.50
CA ALA A 141 -13.06 16.30 -19.97
C ALA A 141 -11.70 16.90 -19.56
N HIS A 142 -11.26 16.66 -18.30
CA HIS A 142 -9.99 17.19 -17.77
C HIS A 142 -8.79 16.70 -18.59
N PHE A 143 -8.79 15.43 -19.00
CA PHE A 143 -7.68 14.82 -19.74
C PHE A 143 -7.89 14.76 -21.26
N GLY A 144 -8.90 15.44 -21.81
CA GLY A 144 -9.14 15.50 -23.24
C GLY A 144 -9.65 14.19 -23.86
N PHE A 145 -10.28 13.32 -23.07
CA PHE A 145 -10.89 12.09 -23.56
C PHE A 145 -12.41 12.24 -23.71
N SER A 146 -13.00 11.46 -24.61
CA SER A 146 -14.43 11.16 -24.51
C SER A 146 -14.67 10.17 -23.35
N VAL A 147 -15.84 10.23 -22.71
CA VAL A 147 -16.22 9.31 -21.63
C VAL A 147 -16.09 7.85 -22.07
N ARG A 148 -16.50 7.55 -23.31
CA ARG A 148 -16.41 6.20 -23.89
C ARG A 148 -14.94 5.73 -24.01
N ASN A 149 -14.06 6.59 -24.52
CA ASN A 149 -12.65 6.24 -24.72
C ASN A 149 -11.95 6.05 -23.37
N LEU A 150 -12.20 6.92 -22.39
CA LEU A 150 -11.62 6.78 -21.06
C LEU A 150 -12.13 5.51 -20.35
N SER A 151 -13.44 5.23 -20.41
CA SER A 151 -14.00 4.00 -19.84
C SER A 151 -13.41 2.75 -20.48
N ARG A 152 -13.24 2.76 -21.82
CA ARG A 152 -12.58 1.66 -22.53
C ARG A 152 -11.15 1.48 -22.07
N LEU A 153 -10.38 2.56 -21.95
CA LEU A 153 -8.99 2.54 -21.51
C LEU A 153 -8.85 1.91 -20.11
N PHE A 154 -9.71 2.28 -19.17
CA PHE A 154 -9.75 1.66 -17.85
C PHE A 154 -10.07 0.16 -17.92
N ASN A 155 -11.08 -0.23 -18.71
CA ASN A 155 -11.49 -1.63 -18.84
C ASN A 155 -10.42 -2.51 -19.51
N GLU A 156 -9.79 -2.02 -20.59
CA GLU A 156 -8.68 -2.70 -21.28
C GLU A 156 -7.47 -2.92 -20.37
N SER A 157 -7.28 -2.01 -19.42
CA SER A 157 -6.23 -2.09 -18.42
C SER A 157 -6.62 -2.92 -17.17
N GLY A 158 -7.78 -3.58 -17.19
CA GLY A 158 -8.27 -4.41 -16.08
C GLY A 158 -8.74 -3.62 -14.85
N ILE A 159 -8.80 -2.30 -14.93
CA ILE A 159 -9.21 -1.43 -13.82
C ILE A 159 -10.68 -1.01 -13.96
N ARG A 160 -11.44 -1.22 -12.91
CA ARG A 160 -12.77 -0.60 -12.77
C ARG A 160 -12.63 0.73 -12.04
N PHE A 161 -12.87 1.84 -12.71
CA PHE A 161 -12.68 3.20 -12.17
C PHE A 161 -13.23 3.40 -10.76
N SER A 162 -14.52 3.11 -10.53
CA SER A 162 -15.14 3.31 -9.21
C SER A 162 -14.51 2.44 -8.11
N TYR A 163 -14.09 1.24 -8.47
CA TYR A 163 -13.42 0.32 -7.56
C TYR A 163 -12.03 0.84 -7.19
N TYR A 164 -11.27 1.29 -8.18
CA TYR A 164 -9.95 1.89 -7.98
C TYR A 164 -10.01 3.11 -7.08
N VAL A 165 -10.93 4.07 -7.34
CA VAL A 165 -11.10 5.25 -6.49
C VAL A 165 -11.48 4.86 -5.06
N ASN A 166 -12.39 3.90 -4.89
CA ASN A 166 -12.77 3.43 -3.56
C ASN A 166 -11.60 2.81 -2.81
N ASN A 167 -10.77 2.02 -3.49
CA ASN A 167 -9.57 1.41 -2.88
C ASN A 167 -8.60 2.48 -2.40
N LEU A 168 -8.29 3.48 -3.22
CA LEU A 168 -7.44 4.60 -2.82
C LEU A 168 -8.00 5.33 -1.59
N ARG A 169 -9.32 5.56 -1.55
CA ARG A 169 -9.99 6.19 -0.41
C ARG A 169 -9.89 5.36 0.86
N ILE A 170 -10.08 4.04 0.75
CA ILE A 170 -9.97 3.16 1.91
C ILE A 170 -8.53 3.09 2.42
N MET A 171 -7.54 3.03 1.52
CA MET A 171 -6.14 3.12 1.91
C MET A 171 -5.85 4.41 2.68
N ARG A 172 -6.29 5.55 2.15
CA ARG A 172 -6.12 6.83 2.84
C ARG A 172 -6.83 6.86 4.19
N ALA A 173 -8.00 6.23 4.29
CA ALA A 173 -8.72 6.09 5.57
C ALA A 173 -7.90 5.28 6.60
N ILE A 174 -7.27 4.20 6.19
CA ILE A 174 -6.39 3.38 7.05
C ILE A 174 -5.20 4.20 7.56
N GLU A 175 -4.55 4.99 6.70
CA GLU A 175 -3.49 5.90 7.11
C GLU A 175 -3.98 6.93 8.16
N LEU A 176 -5.16 7.52 7.93
CA LEU A 176 -5.76 8.49 8.85
C LEU A 176 -6.16 7.88 10.20
N PHE A 177 -6.55 6.60 10.22
CA PHE A 177 -6.79 5.88 11.46
C PHE A 177 -5.51 5.67 12.26
N ALA A 178 -4.42 5.29 11.59
CA ALA A 178 -3.11 5.12 12.22
C ALA A 178 -2.55 6.44 12.79
N ASP A 179 -2.85 7.59 12.17
CA ASP A 179 -2.48 8.90 12.70
C ASP A 179 -3.28 9.28 13.96
N GLY A 180 -4.44 8.67 14.17
CA GLY A 180 -5.32 8.95 15.31
C GLY A 180 -6.00 10.31 15.28
N GLY A 181 -6.72 10.64 16.34
CA GLY A 181 -7.31 11.98 16.55
C GLY A 181 -8.55 12.31 15.72
N ARG A 182 -9.04 11.40 14.87
CA ARG A 182 -10.23 11.60 14.01
C ARG A 182 -11.33 10.61 14.34
N THR A 183 -12.57 11.07 14.24
CA THR A 183 -13.73 10.17 14.30
C THR A 183 -13.91 9.44 12.96
N MET A 184 -14.58 8.29 12.98
CA MET A 184 -14.96 7.55 11.76
C MET A 184 -15.70 8.41 10.75
N GLN A 185 -16.56 9.30 11.22
CA GLN A 185 -17.33 10.20 10.39
C GLN A 185 -16.42 11.25 9.71
N GLN A 186 -15.49 11.82 10.45
CA GLN A 186 -14.51 12.76 9.90
C GLN A 186 -13.65 12.11 8.84
N VAL A 187 -13.11 10.91 9.11
CA VAL A 187 -12.33 10.16 8.13
C VAL A 187 -13.15 9.87 6.86
N ALA A 188 -14.40 9.41 7.00
CA ALA A 188 -15.25 9.12 5.84
C ALA A 188 -15.39 10.33 4.90
N TYR A 189 -15.64 11.52 5.46
CA TYR A 189 -15.76 12.75 4.65
C TYR A 189 -14.41 13.20 4.09
N GLU A 190 -13.34 13.14 4.89
CA GLU A 190 -12.00 13.57 4.50
C GLU A 190 -11.47 12.76 3.31
N VAL A 191 -11.80 11.47 3.24
CA VAL A 191 -11.41 10.62 2.10
C VAL A 191 -12.40 10.67 0.94
N GLY A 192 -13.44 11.51 0.99
CA GLY A 192 -14.32 11.81 -0.13
C GLY A 192 -15.58 10.93 -0.23
N PHE A 193 -16.01 10.25 0.83
CA PHE A 193 -17.32 9.59 0.85
C PHE A 193 -18.42 10.59 1.20
N ALA A 194 -19.53 10.55 0.46
CA ALA A 194 -20.67 11.42 0.69
C ALA A 194 -21.41 11.10 2.00
N THR A 195 -21.33 9.86 2.49
CA THR A 195 -21.97 9.43 3.73
C THR A 195 -21.14 8.40 4.49
N PRO A 196 -21.14 8.41 5.83
CA PRO A 196 -20.48 7.39 6.65
C PRO A 196 -21.01 5.97 6.40
N ASN A 197 -22.30 5.81 6.09
CA ASN A 197 -22.89 4.51 5.80
C ASN A 197 -22.29 3.90 4.51
N HIS A 198 -22.11 4.71 3.49
CA HIS A 198 -21.46 4.27 2.25
C HIS A 198 -20.00 3.90 2.51
N PHE A 199 -19.27 4.73 3.26
CA PHE A 199 -17.92 4.45 3.70
C PHE A 199 -17.84 3.10 4.43
N ASN A 200 -18.63 2.88 5.48
CA ASN A 200 -18.62 1.64 6.26
C ASN A 200 -18.86 0.40 5.39
N ARG A 201 -19.80 0.48 4.45
CA ARG A 201 -20.09 -0.62 3.53
C ARG A 201 -18.89 -0.93 2.62
N VAL A 202 -18.31 0.10 2.00
CA VAL A 202 -17.17 -0.04 1.09
C VAL A 202 -15.93 -0.51 1.86
N PHE A 203 -15.68 0.06 3.04
CA PHE A 203 -14.58 -0.35 3.90
C PHE A 203 -14.67 -1.85 4.21
N ARG A 204 -15.83 -2.31 4.70
CA ARG A 204 -16.04 -3.74 4.99
C ARG A 204 -15.94 -4.62 3.75
N GLN A 205 -16.41 -4.16 2.62
CA GLN A 205 -16.32 -4.89 1.35
C GLN A 205 -14.86 -5.09 0.92
N ILE A 206 -14.00 -4.10 1.17
CA ILE A 206 -12.60 -4.11 0.77
C ILE A 206 -11.72 -4.82 1.80
N THR A 207 -11.91 -4.53 3.11
CA THR A 207 -11.03 -5.01 4.18
C THR A 207 -11.53 -6.30 4.87
N GLY A 208 -12.76 -6.71 4.60
CA GLY A 208 -13.41 -7.85 5.27
C GLY A 208 -13.99 -7.51 6.65
N VAL A 209 -13.57 -6.41 7.28
CA VAL A 209 -13.99 -6.00 8.64
C VAL A 209 -14.60 -4.60 8.65
N SER A 210 -15.34 -4.25 9.70
CA SER A 210 -15.84 -2.88 9.85
C SER A 210 -14.73 -1.92 10.26
N PRO A 211 -14.82 -0.61 9.94
CA PRO A 211 -13.82 0.37 10.36
C PRO A 211 -13.57 0.38 11.88
N ASN A 212 -14.66 0.22 12.68
CA ASN A 212 -14.53 0.16 14.14
C ASN A 212 -13.79 -1.09 14.62
N ALA A 213 -13.98 -2.25 13.97
CA ALA A 213 -13.25 -3.47 14.30
C ALA A 213 -11.79 -3.35 13.87
N PHE A 214 -11.54 -2.71 12.74
CA PHE A 214 -10.19 -2.45 12.22
C PHE A 214 -9.36 -1.64 13.22
N VAL A 215 -9.88 -0.47 13.66
CA VAL A 215 -9.19 0.44 14.60
C VAL A 215 -9.00 -0.15 16.01
N LYS A 216 -9.85 -1.10 16.44
CA LYS A 216 -9.69 -1.74 17.75
C LYS A 216 -8.63 -2.84 17.77
N ASN A 217 -8.29 -3.37 16.62
CA ASN A 217 -7.30 -4.44 16.47
C ASN A 217 -5.88 -3.88 16.16
N ASP A 218 -5.75 -2.56 15.98
CA ASP A 218 -4.51 -1.80 15.94
C ASP A 218 -4.13 -1.30 17.35
#